data_a5aa5d577f5ec4d6286f3124e7668c2f
#
_entry.id   a5aa5d577f5ec4d6286f3124e7668c2f
#
_cell.length_a   1.000
_cell.length_b   1.000
_cell.length_c   1.000
_cell.angle_alpha   90.00
_cell.angle_beta   90.00
_cell.angle_gamma   90.00
#
_symmetry.space_group_name_H-M   'P 1'
#
loop_
_entity.id
_entity.type
_entity.pdbx_description
1 polymer ?
#
loop_
_entity_poly.entity_id
_entity_poly.type
_entity_poly.pdbx_seq_one_letter_code
_entity_poly.pdbx_strand_id
1 'polypeptide(L)'
;EDTAKVVEAIHADFGRIDILVNNAGITRDGLMMRMTEQQWDMVINVNLKSAFNFIHACTPIMMRQKAGSIINMASVVGVHGNAGQANYSASKAGMIALAKSIAQELGSRGIRANAIAPGFIMTAMTDALSEEVKAEWCKKIPLRRGGTPEDVANIATFLASDMSSYVSGQ
;
A
#
# COMPACT_ATOMS: atom_id res chain seq x y z
N GLU A 1 7.04 -18.44 -3.33
CA GLU A 1 8.39 -19.04 -3.35
C GLU A 1 9.44 -17.96 -3.55
N ASP A 2 9.37 -17.14 -4.58
CA ASP A 2 10.38 -16.10 -4.87
C ASP A 2 10.45 -14.99 -3.81
N THR A 3 9.30 -14.58 -3.25
CA THR A 3 9.24 -13.58 -2.19
C THR A 3 10.00 -14.02 -0.94
N ALA A 4 9.88 -15.29 -0.53
CA ALA A 4 10.59 -15.82 0.62
C ALA A 4 12.10 -15.79 0.40
N LYS A 5 12.57 -16.19 -0.79
CA LYS A 5 14.00 -16.16 -1.14
C LYS A 5 14.57 -14.74 -1.09
N VAL A 6 13.82 -13.75 -1.58
CA VAL A 6 14.24 -12.33 -1.52
C VAL A 6 14.36 -11.87 -0.07
N VAL A 7 13.39 -12.17 0.77
CA VAL A 7 13.40 -11.80 2.20
C VAL A 7 14.52 -12.51 2.94
N GLU A 8 14.76 -13.79 2.67
CA GLU A 8 15.87 -14.55 3.23
C GLU A 8 17.24 -13.98 2.84
N ALA A 9 17.42 -13.61 1.57
CA ALA A 9 18.66 -12.99 1.09
C ALA A 9 18.91 -11.64 1.79
N ILE A 10 17.90 -10.77 1.88
CA ILE A 10 18.02 -9.49 2.59
C ILE A 10 18.36 -9.72 4.06
N HIS A 11 17.70 -10.69 4.71
CA HIS A 11 18.01 -11.00 6.11
C HIS A 11 19.42 -11.59 6.30
N ALA A 12 19.90 -12.38 5.35
CA ALA A 12 21.27 -12.90 5.38
C ALA A 12 22.32 -11.78 5.25
N ASP A 13 22.05 -10.79 4.37
CA ASP A 13 22.99 -9.70 4.11
C ASP A 13 23.04 -8.66 5.25
N PHE A 14 21.87 -8.34 5.84
CA PHE A 14 21.74 -7.24 6.80
C PHE A 14 21.45 -7.67 8.25
N GLY A 15 21.14 -8.93 8.48
CA GLY A 15 20.83 -9.49 9.80
C GLY A 15 19.49 -9.10 10.39
N ARG A 16 18.77 -8.16 9.75
CA ARG A 16 17.50 -7.60 10.23
C ARG A 16 16.63 -7.05 9.11
N ILE A 17 15.34 -6.91 9.39
CA ILE A 17 14.37 -6.21 8.53
C ILE A 17 13.49 -5.37 9.45
N ASP A 18 13.60 -4.05 9.36
CA ASP A 18 12.91 -3.12 10.26
C ASP A 18 11.64 -2.54 9.66
N ILE A 19 11.64 -2.32 8.36
CA ILE A 19 10.57 -1.65 7.64
C ILE A 19 10.22 -2.46 6.40
N LEU A 20 8.93 -2.68 6.20
CA LEU A 20 8.38 -3.25 4.98
C LEU A 20 7.40 -2.26 4.38
N VAL A 21 7.67 -1.78 3.16
CA VAL A 21 6.76 -0.93 2.40
C VAL A 21 6.19 -1.73 1.23
N ASN A 22 4.94 -2.11 1.30
CA ASN A 22 4.21 -2.77 0.23
C ASN A 22 3.66 -1.73 -0.74
N ASN A 23 4.50 -1.29 -1.69
CA ASN A 23 4.20 -0.23 -2.64
C ASN A 23 3.81 -0.75 -4.03
N ALA A 24 4.22 -1.95 -4.41
CA ALA A 24 3.94 -2.51 -5.73
C ALA A 24 2.43 -2.51 -6.02
N GLY A 25 2.07 -2.06 -7.22
CA GLY A 25 0.66 -2.03 -7.61
C GLY A 25 0.49 -1.68 -9.08
N ILE A 26 -0.58 -2.22 -9.65
CA ILE A 26 -1.01 -1.97 -11.03
C ILE A 26 -2.50 -1.69 -11.07
N THR A 27 -2.96 -1.13 -12.17
CA THR A 27 -4.37 -1.00 -12.53
C THR A 27 -4.66 -1.81 -13.80
N ARG A 28 -5.87 -2.31 -13.92
CA ARG A 28 -6.44 -2.90 -15.15
C ARG A 28 -7.93 -2.55 -15.17
N ASP A 29 -8.18 -1.30 -15.54
CA ASP A 29 -9.50 -0.69 -15.44
C ASP A 29 -10.46 -1.26 -16.49
N GLY A 30 -11.73 -1.35 -16.13
CA GLY A 30 -12.81 -1.82 -16.98
C GLY A 30 -14.13 -1.82 -16.22
N LEU A 31 -15.22 -1.52 -16.90
CA LEU A 31 -16.56 -1.63 -16.31
C LEU A 31 -16.81 -3.08 -15.86
N MET A 32 -17.50 -3.28 -14.74
CA MET A 32 -17.71 -4.59 -14.12
C MET A 32 -18.20 -5.64 -15.12
N MET A 33 -19.14 -5.28 -15.99
CA MET A 33 -19.70 -6.21 -16.99
C MET A 33 -18.72 -6.62 -18.10
N ARG A 34 -17.59 -5.92 -18.26
CA ARG A 34 -16.56 -6.17 -19.26
C ARG A 34 -15.22 -6.57 -18.64
N MET A 35 -15.10 -6.49 -17.32
CA MET A 35 -13.88 -6.88 -16.60
C MET A 35 -13.69 -8.39 -16.72
N THR A 36 -12.55 -8.81 -17.22
CA THR A 36 -12.21 -10.22 -17.33
C THR A 36 -11.65 -10.75 -16.01
N GLU A 37 -11.81 -12.04 -15.77
CA GLU A 37 -11.19 -12.72 -14.61
C GLU A 37 -9.66 -12.51 -14.60
N GLN A 38 -9.04 -12.55 -15.78
CA GLN A 38 -7.59 -12.29 -15.90
C GLN A 38 -7.21 -10.88 -15.43
N GLN A 39 -8.00 -9.85 -15.76
CA GLN A 39 -7.76 -8.48 -15.27
C GLN A 39 -7.94 -8.39 -13.75
N TRP A 40 -8.95 -9.06 -13.22
CA TRP A 40 -9.20 -9.16 -11.80
C TRP A 40 -8.03 -9.83 -11.07
N ASP A 41 -7.68 -11.05 -11.47
CA ASP A 41 -6.63 -11.85 -10.84
C ASP A 41 -5.27 -11.15 -10.88
N MET A 42 -4.92 -10.54 -12.01
CA MET A 42 -3.66 -9.82 -12.16
C MET A 42 -3.55 -8.69 -11.13
N VAL A 43 -4.60 -7.89 -10.94
CA VAL A 43 -4.59 -6.78 -9.97
C VAL A 43 -4.56 -7.30 -8.53
N ILE A 44 -5.38 -8.31 -8.20
CA ILE A 44 -5.37 -8.91 -6.86
C ILE A 44 -4.01 -9.55 -6.55
N ASN A 45 -3.43 -10.28 -7.50
CA ASN A 45 -2.15 -10.94 -7.29
C ASN A 45 -1.00 -9.94 -7.09
N VAL A 46 -0.94 -8.88 -7.91
CA VAL A 46 0.15 -7.91 -7.81
C VAL A 46 -0.05 -6.98 -6.62
N ASN A 47 -1.26 -6.47 -6.37
CA ASN A 47 -1.47 -5.44 -5.36
C ASN A 47 -1.64 -6.00 -3.94
N LEU A 48 -2.40 -7.09 -3.78
CA LEU A 48 -2.79 -7.59 -2.47
C LEU A 48 -2.05 -8.87 -2.07
N LYS A 49 -2.03 -9.87 -2.95
CA LYS A 49 -1.37 -11.14 -2.65
C LYS A 49 0.14 -10.97 -2.48
N SER A 50 0.78 -10.08 -3.25
CA SER A 50 2.19 -9.77 -3.05
C SER A 50 2.47 -9.21 -1.66
N ALA A 51 1.64 -8.28 -1.19
CA ALA A 51 1.76 -7.71 0.15
C ALA A 51 1.61 -8.79 1.23
N PHE A 52 0.61 -9.66 1.11
CA PHE A 52 0.47 -10.83 1.99
C PHE A 52 1.76 -11.68 1.99
N ASN A 53 2.31 -12.00 0.83
CA ASN A 53 3.50 -12.83 0.73
C ASN A 53 4.72 -12.19 1.42
N PHE A 54 4.95 -10.87 1.23
CA PHE A 54 6.04 -10.16 1.89
C PHE A 54 5.83 -10.03 3.39
N ILE A 55 4.62 -9.70 3.85
CA ILE A 55 4.29 -9.66 5.28
C ILE A 55 4.53 -11.02 5.91
N HIS A 56 4.01 -12.10 5.30
CA HIS A 56 4.18 -13.46 5.78
C HIS A 56 5.66 -13.84 5.92
N ALA A 57 6.48 -13.52 4.92
CA ALA A 57 7.91 -13.83 4.94
C ALA A 57 8.70 -12.98 5.97
N CYS A 58 8.35 -11.69 6.15
CA CYS A 58 9.02 -10.81 7.11
C CYS A 58 8.58 -11.05 8.57
N THR A 59 7.35 -11.50 8.79
CA THR A 59 6.78 -11.67 10.14
C THR A 59 7.66 -12.48 11.10
N PRO A 60 8.19 -13.67 10.75
CA PRO A 60 9.03 -14.43 11.69
C PRO A 60 10.31 -13.69 12.09
N ILE A 61 10.86 -12.90 11.18
CA ILE A 61 12.07 -12.09 11.41
C ILE A 61 11.75 -10.96 12.38
N MET A 62 10.73 -10.14 12.07
CA MET A 62 10.29 -9.02 12.89
C MET A 62 9.85 -9.49 14.31
N MET A 63 9.19 -10.65 14.41
CA MET A 63 8.80 -11.22 15.70
C MET A 63 10.00 -11.57 16.57
N ARG A 64 11.08 -12.11 16.00
CA ARG A 64 12.33 -12.37 16.73
C ARG A 64 13.04 -11.08 17.15
N GLN A 65 12.99 -10.05 16.28
CA GLN A 65 13.52 -8.71 16.58
C GLN A 65 12.71 -7.97 17.66
N LYS A 66 11.43 -8.34 17.86
CA LYS A 66 10.45 -7.62 18.68
C LYS A 66 10.28 -6.16 18.26
N ALA A 67 10.43 -5.90 16.98
CA ALA A 67 10.31 -4.58 16.36
C ALA A 67 10.02 -4.72 14.86
N GLY A 68 9.23 -3.81 14.31
CA GLY A 68 8.96 -3.74 12.88
C GLY A 68 7.90 -2.69 12.55
N SER A 69 7.98 -2.13 11.34
CA SER A 69 6.96 -1.25 10.78
C SER A 69 6.55 -1.73 9.40
N ILE A 70 5.28 -2.08 9.24
CA ILE A 70 4.68 -2.52 7.98
C ILE A 70 3.80 -1.38 7.45
N ILE A 71 4.03 -0.96 6.21
CA ILE A 71 3.33 0.15 5.57
C ILE A 71 2.74 -0.35 4.26
N ASN A 72 1.42 -0.36 4.16
CA ASN A 72 0.68 -0.77 2.97
C ASN A 72 0.25 0.45 2.16
N MET A 73 0.68 0.53 0.90
CA MET A 73 0.25 1.59 -0.02
C MET A 73 -1.13 1.27 -0.58
N ALA A 74 -2.16 1.80 0.08
CA ALA A 74 -3.56 1.71 -0.33
C ALA A 74 -3.92 2.79 -1.38
N SER A 75 -5.12 3.30 -1.35
CA SER A 75 -5.64 4.42 -2.16
C SER A 75 -6.97 4.89 -1.59
N VAL A 76 -7.32 6.14 -1.81
CA VAL A 76 -8.69 6.65 -1.57
C VAL A 76 -9.73 5.84 -2.35
N VAL A 77 -9.36 5.26 -3.49
CA VAL A 77 -10.23 4.36 -4.27
C VAL A 77 -10.54 3.08 -3.49
N GLY A 78 -9.65 2.62 -2.62
CA GLY A 78 -9.93 1.52 -1.70
C GLY A 78 -10.89 1.90 -0.56
N VAL A 79 -11.03 3.20 -0.27
CA VAL A 79 -11.94 3.70 0.76
C VAL A 79 -13.35 3.96 0.21
N HIS A 80 -13.43 4.58 -0.98
CA HIS A 80 -14.70 5.07 -1.54
C HIS A 80 -15.20 4.28 -2.74
N GLY A 81 -14.35 3.47 -3.36
CA GLY A 81 -14.63 2.87 -4.65
C GLY A 81 -14.44 3.86 -5.81
N ASN A 82 -14.39 3.32 -7.02
CA ASN A 82 -14.44 4.11 -8.25
C ASN A 82 -15.00 3.26 -9.39
N ALA A 83 -15.89 3.84 -10.20
CA ALA A 83 -16.46 3.16 -11.36
C ALA A 83 -15.35 2.73 -12.33
N GLY A 84 -15.42 1.49 -12.81
CA GLY A 84 -14.41 0.91 -13.70
C GLY A 84 -13.15 0.39 -13.00
N GLN A 85 -13.06 0.45 -11.67
CA GLN A 85 -11.90 0.03 -10.89
C GLN A 85 -12.26 -0.99 -9.80
N ALA A 86 -13.20 -1.89 -10.03
CA ALA A 86 -13.67 -2.84 -9.02
C ALA A 86 -12.53 -3.70 -8.46
N ASN A 87 -11.66 -4.23 -9.33
CA ASN A 87 -10.47 -5.00 -8.96
C ASN A 87 -9.46 -4.18 -8.15
N TYR A 88 -9.16 -2.97 -8.60
CA TYR A 88 -8.24 -2.06 -7.91
C TYR A 88 -8.80 -1.62 -6.56
N SER A 89 -10.06 -1.20 -6.51
CA SER A 89 -10.77 -0.84 -5.27
C SER A 89 -10.72 -1.96 -4.25
N ALA A 90 -11.06 -3.19 -4.66
CA ALA A 90 -11.01 -4.37 -3.80
C ALA A 90 -9.60 -4.64 -3.28
N SER A 91 -8.58 -4.57 -4.17
CA SER A 91 -7.19 -4.78 -3.77
C SER A 91 -6.71 -3.75 -2.74
N LYS A 92 -7.05 -2.47 -2.94
CA LYS A 92 -6.62 -1.38 -2.06
C LYS A 92 -7.41 -1.34 -0.75
N ALA A 93 -8.69 -1.72 -0.77
CA ALA A 93 -9.47 -1.96 0.46
C ALA A 93 -8.89 -3.13 1.26
N GLY A 94 -8.49 -4.21 0.58
CA GLY A 94 -7.80 -5.34 1.20
C GLY A 94 -6.49 -4.94 1.88
N MET A 95 -5.71 -4.02 1.30
CA MET A 95 -4.47 -3.50 1.89
C MET A 95 -4.73 -2.78 3.21
N ILE A 96 -5.83 -2.03 3.32
CA ILE A 96 -6.25 -1.35 4.56
C ILE A 96 -6.65 -2.38 5.62
N ALA A 97 -7.52 -3.32 5.25
CA ALA A 97 -7.99 -4.36 6.16
C ALA A 97 -6.84 -5.25 6.65
N LEU A 98 -5.91 -5.61 5.75
CA LEU A 98 -4.71 -6.39 6.08
C LEU A 98 -3.83 -5.67 7.12
N ALA A 99 -3.58 -4.36 6.96
CA ALA A 99 -2.82 -3.57 7.93
C ALA A 99 -3.48 -3.61 9.32
N LYS A 100 -4.80 -3.44 9.39
CA LYS A 100 -5.56 -3.49 10.65
C LYS A 100 -5.48 -4.86 11.33
N SER A 101 -5.61 -5.94 10.58
CA SER A 101 -5.52 -7.31 11.11
C SER A 101 -4.13 -7.59 11.66
N ILE A 102 -3.09 -7.25 10.90
CA ILE A 102 -1.68 -7.44 11.31
C ILE A 102 -1.34 -6.58 12.54
N ALA A 103 -1.85 -5.36 12.62
CA ALA A 103 -1.66 -4.50 13.81
C ALA A 103 -2.21 -5.16 15.08
N GLN A 104 -3.37 -5.81 15.01
CA GLN A 104 -3.96 -6.52 16.14
C GLN A 104 -3.19 -7.79 16.48
N GLU A 105 -2.77 -8.56 15.48
CA GLU A 105 -2.09 -9.84 15.66
C GLU A 105 -0.67 -9.67 16.19
N LEU A 106 0.08 -8.71 15.65
CA LEU A 106 1.51 -8.56 15.91
C LEU A 106 1.88 -7.39 16.85
N GLY A 107 0.92 -6.57 17.27
CA GLY A 107 1.17 -5.40 18.12
C GLY A 107 1.86 -5.75 19.43
N SER A 108 1.47 -6.85 20.08
CA SER A 108 2.10 -7.33 21.32
C SER A 108 3.57 -7.77 21.14
N ARG A 109 4.03 -7.87 19.90
CA ARG A 109 5.41 -8.20 19.53
C ARG A 109 6.22 -6.97 19.13
N GLY A 110 5.69 -5.75 19.36
CA GLY A 110 6.35 -4.50 18.98
C GLY A 110 6.33 -4.21 17.47
N ILE A 111 5.45 -4.86 16.71
CA ILE A 111 5.32 -4.66 15.27
C ILE A 111 4.09 -3.81 15.01
N ARG A 112 4.28 -2.70 14.29
CA ARG A 112 3.21 -1.80 13.86
C ARG A 112 2.86 -2.09 12.40
N ALA A 113 1.60 -1.92 12.04
CA ALA A 113 1.15 -2.03 10.66
C ALA A 113 0.12 -0.94 10.36
N ASN A 114 0.35 -0.20 9.28
CA ASN A 114 -0.51 0.90 8.87
C ASN A 114 -0.70 0.91 7.34
N ALA A 115 -1.73 1.59 6.88
CA ALA A 115 -1.98 1.83 5.46
C ALA A 115 -1.97 3.32 5.17
N ILE A 116 -1.39 3.70 4.04
CA ILE A 116 -1.50 5.05 3.49
C ILE A 116 -2.48 4.98 2.32
N ALA A 117 -3.49 5.83 2.31
CA ALA A 117 -4.49 5.92 1.25
C ALA A 117 -4.35 7.26 0.48
N PRO A 118 -3.38 7.40 -0.42
CA PRO A 118 -3.18 8.62 -1.18
C PRO A 118 -4.41 8.96 -2.02
N GLY A 119 -4.67 10.24 -2.18
CA GLY A 119 -5.63 10.78 -3.13
C GLY A 119 -5.02 10.91 -4.53
N PHE A 120 -5.31 12.03 -5.19
CA PHE A 120 -4.75 12.35 -6.48
C PHE A 120 -3.29 12.83 -6.33
N ILE A 121 -2.34 12.02 -6.81
CA ILE A 121 -0.90 12.31 -6.77
C ILE A 121 -0.38 12.52 -8.19
N MET A 122 0.36 13.60 -8.38
CA MET A 122 1.03 13.94 -9.63
C MET A 122 2.21 12.99 -9.86
N THR A 123 2.06 12.11 -10.85
CA THR A 123 3.06 11.10 -11.22
C THR A 123 3.06 10.92 -12.73
N ALA A 124 4.02 10.20 -13.28
CA ALA A 124 4.04 9.88 -14.71
C ALA A 124 2.73 9.22 -15.20
N MET A 125 2.00 8.52 -14.33
CA MET A 125 0.70 7.94 -14.66
C MET A 125 -0.38 9.03 -14.85
N THR A 126 -0.33 10.12 -14.08
CA THR A 126 -1.27 11.25 -14.17
C THR A 126 -0.82 12.31 -15.17
N ASP A 127 0.45 12.30 -15.59
CA ASP A 127 0.97 13.24 -16.60
C ASP A 127 0.32 13.03 -17.98
N ALA A 128 -0.20 11.84 -18.24
CA ALA A 128 -0.95 11.52 -19.46
C ALA A 128 -2.35 12.20 -19.53
N LEU A 129 -2.83 12.76 -18.39
CA LEU A 129 -4.12 13.49 -18.36
C LEU A 129 -3.95 14.90 -18.91
N SER A 130 -5.00 15.42 -19.59
CA SER A 130 -4.98 16.81 -20.04
C SER A 130 -4.98 17.79 -18.87
N GLU A 131 -4.48 19.01 -19.10
CA GLU A 131 -4.44 20.06 -18.06
C GLU A 131 -5.83 20.44 -17.56
N GLU A 132 -6.85 20.39 -18.45
CA GLU A 132 -8.25 20.64 -18.07
C GLU A 132 -8.75 19.60 -17.07
N VAL A 133 -8.44 18.31 -17.30
CA VAL A 133 -8.83 17.21 -16.40
C VAL A 133 -8.12 17.35 -15.06
N LYS A 134 -6.82 17.66 -15.07
CA LYS A 134 -6.05 17.90 -13.84
C LYS A 134 -6.64 19.08 -13.05
N ALA A 135 -6.96 20.18 -13.72
CA ALA A 135 -7.56 21.35 -13.10
C ALA A 135 -8.93 21.06 -12.48
N GLU A 136 -9.78 20.29 -13.19
CA GLU A 136 -11.08 19.84 -12.66
C GLU A 136 -10.94 18.98 -11.40
N TRP A 137 -9.95 18.08 -11.36
CA TRP A 137 -9.68 17.27 -10.16
C TRP A 137 -9.17 18.14 -9.02
N CYS A 138 -8.23 19.04 -9.29
CA CYS A 138 -7.71 19.95 -8.26
C CYS A 138 -8.80 20.86 -7.66
N LYS A 139 -9.82 21.24 -8.43
CA LYS A 139 -10.98 22.02 -7.90
C LYS A 139 -11.76 21.25 -6.83
N LYS A 140 -11.80 19.91 -6.90
CA LYS A 140 -12.52 19.04 -5.95
C LYS A 140 -11.68 18.75 -4.70
N ILE A 141 -10.35 18.94 -4.75
CA ILE A 141 -9.44 18.72 -3.64
C ILE A 141 -9.47 19.96 -2.73
N PRO A 142 -9.69 19.82 -1.41
CA PRO A 142 -9.73 20.98 -0.50
C PRO A 142 -8.47 21.84 -0.56
N LEU A 143 -7.28 21.22 -0.71
CA LEU A 143 -6.00 21.92 -0.82
C LEU A 143 -5.75 22.53 -2.22
N ARG A 144 -6.70 22.37 -3.16
CA ARG A 144 -6.66 22.96 -4.51
C ARG A 144 -5.42 22.58 -5.35
N ARG A 145 -4.74 21.51 -4.97
CA ARG A 145 -3.61 20.94 -5.72
C ARG A 145 -3.64 19.42 -5.66
N GLY A 146 -3.02 18.77 -6.63
CA GLY A 146 -2.62 17.39 -6.51
C GLY A 146 -1.51 17.24 -5.46
N GLY A 147 -1.41 16.08 -4.83
CA GLY A 147 -0.25 15.73 -4.00
C GLY A 147 0.96 15.39 -4.88
N THR A 148 2.13 15.37 -4.28
CA THR A 148 3.37 14.92 -4.90
C THR A 148 3.80 13.56 -4.34
N PRO A 149 4.69 12.84 -5.02
CA PRO A 149 5.32 11.63 -4.44
C PRO A 149 5.98 11.90 -3.09
N GLU A 150 6.56 13.09 -2.91
CA GLU A 150 7.18 13.53 -1.65
C GLU A 150 6.15 13.69 -0.53
N ASP A 151 4.94 14.20 -0.82
CA ASP A 151 3.86 14.27 0.17
C ASP A 151 3.55 12.87 0.74
N VAL A 152 3.56 11.84 -0.11
CA VAL A 152 3.34 10.45 0.29
C VAL A 152 4.56 9.88 1.03
N ALA A 153 5.76 10.13 0.52
CA ALA A 153 7.01 9.66 1.09
C ALA A 153 7.22 10.21 2.52
N ASN A 154 6.83 11.46 2.78
CA ASN A 154 6.89 12.06 4.11
C ASN A 154 6.03 11.30 5.13
N ILE A 155 4.82 10.89 4.75
CA ILE A 155 3.96 10.06 5.61
C ILE A 155 4.55 8.66 5.79
N ALA A 156 5.09 8.06 4.74
CA ALA A 156 5.75 6.76 4.83
C ALA A 156 6.96 6.83 5.77
N THR A 157 7.77 7.89 5.69
CA THR A 157 8.92 8.14 6.58
C THR A 157 8.48 8.31 8.04
N PHE A 158 7.40 9.07 8.28
CA PHE A 158 6.82 9.18 9.61
C PHE A 158 6.40 7.82 10.16
N LEU A 159 5.67 7.02 9.38
CA LEU A 159 5.22 5.69 9.78
C LEU A 159 6.37 4.68 9.94
N ALA A 160 7.47 4.86 9.25
CA ALA A 160 8.68 4.05 9.36
C ALA A 160 9.49 4.38 10.62
N SER A 161 9.37 5.60 11.15
CA SER A 161 10.18 6.11 12.26
C SER A 161 9.52 5.90 13.64
N ASP A 162 10.31 6.12 14.70
CA ASP A 162 9.84 6.09 16.09
C ASP A 162 8.85 7.22 16.42
N MET A 163 8.77 8.27 15.59
CA MET A 163 7.76 9.32 15.73
C MET A 163 6.33 8.79 15.69
N SER A 164 6.12 7.63 15.07
CA SER A 164 4.83 6.93 14.99
C SER A 164 4.74 5.71 15.91
N SER A 165 5.52 5.66 16.98
CA SER A 165 5.61 4.50 17.89
C SER A 165 4.26 4.07 18.47
N TYR A 166 3.29 4.96 18.57
CA TYR A 166 1.93 4.67 19.07
C TYR A 166 0.85 4.71 17.96
N VAL A 167 1.26 4.64 16.67
CA VAL A 167 0.36 4.61 15.51
C VAL A 167 0.40 3.22 14.90
N SER A 168 -0.71 2.48 15.05
CA SER A 168 -0.85 1.14 14.47
C SER A 168 -2.32 0.86 14.14
N GLY A 169 -2.57 0.18 13.03
CA GLY A 169 -3.91 -0.14 12.56
C GLY A 169 -4.65 1.01 11.88
N GLN A 170 -3.94 2.06 11.42
CA GLN A 170 -4.53 3.22 10.72
C GLN A 170 -4.41 3.07 9.21
#